data_fd8193d76f6a516b25fefa2ce4847f4f
#
_entry.id   fd8193d76f6a516b25fefa2ce4847f4f
#
_cell.length_a   1.000
_cell.length_b   1.000
_cell.length_c   1.000
_cell.angle_alpha   90.00
_cell.angle_beta   90.00
_cell.angle_gamma   90.00
#
_symmetry.space_group_name_H-M   'P 1'
#
loop_
_entity.id
_entity.type
_entity.pdbx_description
1 polymer ?
#
loop_
_entity_poly.entity_id
_entity_poly.type
_entity_poly.pdbx_seq_one_letter_code
_entity_poly.pdbx_strand_id
1 'polypeptide(L)'
;MNARAIVSLASLLLAPLTSQALTLSDAFSLEAELTVASDYRSRGISQTLGDPALQAGATLIHSSGLYLGAWTSNVDFGFDFKTRQELEYYAGWYWQASDAISLDLGYIKYAYPKEGQFNLSEVYAILDLYGVKLAAYYSDDTPNVFGEDQDTLYTYVGYNIALPGEVGLELRAGRNDVKDPAFWSASGDDRGAYYEWEAKFTREFVGVTWGLSYIDTDLSKSECVSWYGYDDLCTATVVVSASKTF
;
A
#
# COMPACT_ATOMS: atom_id res chain seq x y z
N MET A 1 -2.80 52.56 28.65
CA MET A 1 -3.02 51.28 29.38
C MET A 1 -2.87 50.14 28.34
N ASN A 2 -1.71 49.52 28.29
CA ASN A 2 -1.38 48.48 27.32
C ASN A 2 -1.49 47.11 27.99
N ALA A 3 -2.49 46.34 27.62
CA ALA A 3 -2.60 44.94 28.01
C ALA A 3 -1.76 44.09 27.03
N ARG A 4 -0.61 43.60 27.49
CA ARG A 4 0.18 42.57 26.79
C ARG A 4 -0.45 41.21 27.09
N ALA A 5 -1.04 40.59 26.07
CA ALA A 5 -1.43 39.21 26.12
C ALA A 5 -0.17 38.33 26.04
N ILE A 6 0.11 37.60 27.11
CA ILE A 6 1.17 36.60 27.18
C ILE A 6 0.58 35.31 26.53
N VAL A 7 1.02 35.02 25.33
CA VAL A 7 0.76 33.71 24.69
C VAL A 7 1.78 32.75 25.30
N SER A 8 1.33 31.93 26.23
CA SER A 8 2.11 30.79 26.73
C SER A 8 2.10 29.68 25.67
N LEU A 9 3.23 29.56 24.94
CA LEU A 9 3.49 28.38 24.13
C LEU A 9 3.67 27.18 25.09
N ALA A 10 2.70 26.32 25.18
CA ALA A 10 2.87 25.02 25.81
C ALA A 10 3.81 24.20 24.92
N SER A 11 5.07 24.11 25.33
CA SER A 11 6.04 23.18 24.73
C SER A 11 5.59 21.76 25.09
N LEU A 12 4.86 21.10 24.18
CA LEU A 12 4.69 19.66 24.23
C LEU A 12 6.08 19.06 24.01
N LEU A 13 6.67 18.56 25.09
CA LEU A 13 7.85 17.69 25.06
C LEU A 13 7.42 16.41 24.32
N LEU A 14 7.67 16.36 23.01
CA LEU A 14 7.65 15.14 22.24
C LEU A 14 8.83 14.29 22.72
N ALA A 15 8.58 13.40 23.69
CA ALA A 15 9.52 12.34 23.99
C ALA A 15 9.76 11.54 22.68
N PRO A 16 11.00 11.15 22.36
CA PRO A 16 11.25 10.27 21.23
C PRO A 16 10.54 8.94 21.53
N LEU A 17 9.40 8.73 20.92
CA LEU A 17 8.72 7.44 20.90
C LEU A 17 9.48 6.61 19.89
N THR A 18 10.39 5.76 20.39
CA THR A 18 11.02 4.72 19.57
C THR A 18 9.91 3.85 18.98
N SER A 19 9.90 3.72 17.66
CA SER A 19 9.02 2.80 16.94
C SER A 19 9.35 1.38 17.38
N GLN A 20 8.55 0.81 18.28
CA GLN A 20 8.70 -0.56 18.74
C GLN A 20 7.32 -1.19 18.89
N ALA A 21 7.16 -2.38 18.30
CA ALA A 21 5.99 -3.19 18.52
C ALA A 21 5.75 -3.39 20.05
N LEU A 22 4.51 -3.24 20.48
CA LEU A 22 4.13 -3.43 21.88
C LEU A 22 4.23 -4.91 22.22
N THR A 23 5.19 -5.30 23.06
CA THR A 23 5.28 -6.67 23.60
C THR A 23 4.13 -6.93 24.55
N LEU A 24 3.23 -7.84 24.19
CA LEU A 24 2.10 -8.25 25.01
C LEU A 24 2.46 -9.40 25.95
N SER A 25 3.34 -10.30 25.49
CA SER A 25 3.89 -11.43 26.24
C SER A 25 5.16 -11.95 25.53
N ASP A 26 5.80 -12.98 26.08
CA ASP A 26 6.96 -13.64 25.44
C ASP A 26 6.62 -14.24 24.07
N ALA A 27 5.35 -14.50 23.78
CA ALA A 27 4.89 -15.12 22.55
C ALA A 27 4.20 -14.14 21.59
N PHE A 28 3.72 -13.00 22.06
CA PHE A 28 2.91 -12.09 21.26
C PHE A 28 3.41 -10.65 21.33
N SER A 29 3.45 -10.00 20.16
CA SER A 29 3.63 -8.55 20.02
C SER A 29 2.52 -7.96 19.16
N LEU A 30 2.20 -6.69 19.40
CA LEU A 30 1.25 -5.91 18.61
C LEU A 30 2.02 -4.76 17.96
N GLU A 31 1.91 -4.64 16.65
CA GLU A 31 2.39 -3.51 15.87
C GLU A 31 1.19 -2.72 15.36
N ALA A 32 1.22 -1.40 15.52
CA ALA A 32 0.22 -0.51 14.96
C ALA A 32 0.90 0.58 14.14
N GLU A 33 0.30 0.94 13.00
CA GLU A 33 0.81 1.98 12.12
C GLU A 33 -0.27 3.00 11.78
N LEU A 34 0.15 4.27 11.69
CA LEU A 34 -0.64 5.36 11.12
C LEU A 34 0.16 6.01 9.99
N THR A 35 -0.49 6.22 8.84
CA THR A 35 0.12 6.87 7.68
C THR A 35 -0.81 7.95 7.13
N VAL A 36 -0.21 9.08 6.76
CA VAL A 36 -0.83 10.12 5.94
C VAL A 36 -0.03 10.20 4.64
N ALA A 37 -0.72 10.14 3.51
CA ALA A 37 -0.11 10.26 2.19
C ALA A 37 -0.85 11.29 1.34
N SER A 38 -0.16 11.90 0.37
CA SER A 38 -0.79 12.85 -0.56
C SER A 38 -1.70 12.16 -1.58
N ASP A 39 -1.54 10.85 -1.79
CA ASP A 39 -2.36 9.98 -2.63
C ASP A 39 -2.16 8.53 -2.17
N TYR A 40 -3.18 7.69 -2.26
CA TYR A 40 -3.06 6.25 -2.05
C TYR A 40 -2.97 5.55 -3.40
N ARG A 41 -1.81 4.95 -3.69
CA ARG A 41 -1.58 4.18 -4.91
C ARG A 41 -1.46 2.69 -4.60
N SER A 42 -2.31 1.88 -5.24
CA SER A 42 -2.22 0.42 -5.27
C SER A 42 -1.82 -0.02 -6.68
N ARG A 43 -0.69 -0.73 -6.79
CA ARG A 43 -0.16 -1.22 -8.10
C ARG A 43 -0.07 -0.12 -9.15
N GLY A 44 0.38 1.07 -8.73
CA GLY A 44 0.52 2.24 -9.60
C GLY A 44 -0.74 3.09 -9.78
N ILE A 45 -1.93 2.61 -9.37
CA ILE A 45 -3.23 3.25 -9.62
C ILE A 45 -3.73 3.97 -8.36
N SER A 46 -4.18 5.22 -8.51
CA SER A 46 -4.77 5.99 -7.41
C SER A 46 -6.09 5.39 -6.94
N GLN A 47 -6.22 5.23 -5.63
CA GLN A 47 -7.42 4.75 -4.94
C GLN A 47 -8.20 5.89 -4.30
N THR A 48 -7.69 7.12 -4.37
CA THR A 48 -8.28 8.32 -3.75
C THR A 48 -8.54 9.46 -4.75
N LEU A 49 -8.51 9.17 -6.06
CA LEU A 49 -8.62 10.17 -7.15
C LEU A 49 -7.53 11.26 -7.05
N GLY A 50 -6.34 10.93 -6.54
CA GLY A 50 -5.24 11.86 -6.31
C GLY A 50 -5.38 12.71 -5.04
N ASP A 51 -6.38 12.46 -4.21
CA ASP A 51 -6.61 13.16 -2.95
C ASP A 51 -5.87 12.49 -1.78
N PRO A 52 -5.63 13.21 -0.67
CA PRO A 52 -4.91 12.68 0.49
C PRO A 52 -5.57 11.45 1.11
N ALA A 53 -4.72 10.51 1.54
CA ALA A 53 -5.09 9.31 2.25
C ALA A 53 -4.69 9.38 3.73
N LEU A 54 -5.58 8.86 4.59
CA LEU A 54 -5.32 8.54 5.99
C LEU A 54 -5.47 7.03 6.17
N GLN A 55 -4.41 6.39 6.60
CA GLN A 55 -4.31 4.94 6.68
C GLN A 55 -3.95 4.51 8.10
N ALA A 56 -4.48 3.40 8.54
CA ALA A 56 -4.18 2.82 9.84
C ALA A 56 -4.15 1.30 9.75
N GLY A 57 -3.21 0.67 10.46
CA GLY A 57 -3.11 -0.78 10.54
C GLY A 57 -2.75 -1.25 11.95
N ALA A 58 -3.09 -2.50 12.25
CA ALA A 58 -2.66 -3.19 13.44
C ALA A 58 -2.45 -4.68 13.16
N THR A 59 -1.31 -5.22 13.60
CA THR A 59 -0.89 -6.60 13.38
C THR A 59 -0.52 -7.26 14.70
N LEU A 60 -1.18 -8.35 15.03
CA LEU A 60 -0.79 -9.24 16.12
C LEU A 60 0.17 -10.30 15.57
N ILE A 61 1.35 -10.37 16.14
CA ILE A 61 2.43 -11.24 15.69
C ILE A 61 2.75 -12.24 16.80
N HIS A 62 2.83 -13.52 16.45
CA HIS A 62 3.28 -14.60 17.34
C HIS A 62 4.75 -14.94 17.06
N SER A 63 5.48 -15.34 18.10
CA SER A 63 6.92 -15.68 18.01
C SER A 63 7.26 -16.83 17.05
N SER A 64 6.27 -17.62 16.61
CA SER A 64 6.43 -18.63 15.54
C SER A 64 6.43 -18.06 14.14
N GLY A 65 6.24 -16.73 13.97
CA GLY A 65 6.06 -16.06 12.70
C GLY A 65 4.63 -15.98 12.19
N LEU A 66 3.66 -16.64 12.86
CA LEU A 66 2.24 -16.46 12.54
C LEU A 66 1.79 -15.05 12.89
N TYR A 67 0.97 -14.44 12.03
CA TYR A 67 0.41 -13.13 12.29
C TYR A 67 -1.01 -13.02 11.73
N LEU A 68 -1.76 -12.08 12.29
CA LEU A 68 -3.04 -11.64 11.78
C LEU A 68 -3.20 -10.14 12.02
N GLY A 69 -3.91 -9.47 11.14
CA GLY A 69 -4.09 -8.03 11.28
C GLY A 69 -5.26 -7.49 10.49
N ALA A 70 -5.44 -6.20 10.65
CA ALA A 70 -6.38 -5.40 9.87
C ALA A 70 -5.73 -4.07 9.50
N TRP A 71 -6.12 -3.58 8.34
CA TRP A 71 -5.69 -2.27 7.83
C TRP A 71 -6.87 -1.55 7.18
N THR A 72 -6.79 -0.24 7.09
CA THR A 72 -7.82 0.59 6.48
C THR A 72 -7.25 1.86 5.88
N SER A 73 -7.90 2.34 4.83
CA SER A 73 -7.68 3.64 4.20
C SER A 73 -8.99 4.27 3.78
N ASN A 74 -9.03 5.59 3.68
CA ASN A 74 -10.06 6.20 2.86
C ASN A 74 -9.78 5.92 1.39
N VAL A 75 -10.85 5.75 0.63
CA VAL A 75 -10.82 5.58 -0.84
C VAL A 75 -11.93 6.41 -1.49
N ASP A 76 -11.75 6.74 -2.75
CA ASP A 76 -12.78 7.32 -3.61
C ASP A 76 -12.63 6.76 -5.03
N PHE A 77 -13.64 6.04 -5.50
CA PHE A 77 -13.66 5.47 -6.86
C PHE A 77 -14.46 6.34 -7.85
N GLY A 78 -14.95 7.50 -7.40
CA GLY A 78 -15.78 8.37 -8.23
C GLY A 78 -17.15 7.77 -8.57
N PHE A 79 -17.75 8.19 -9.69
CA PHE A 79 -19.01 7.65 -10.27
C PHE A 79 -20.20 7.50 -9.30
N ASP A 80 -20.29 8.32 -8.27
CA ASP A 80 -21.32 8.22 -7.22
C ASP A 80 -21.30 6.92 -6.39
N PHE A 81 -20.22 6.12 -6.46
CA PHE A 81 -20.02 5.01 -5.54
C PHE A 81 -20.00 5.51 -4.10
N LYS A 82 -20.60 4.72 -3.22
CA LYS A 82 -20.84 5.12 -1.82
C LYS A 82 -19.74 4.71 -0.87
N THR A 83 -18.83 3.82 -1.31
CA THR A 83 -17.69 3.48 -0.48
C THR A 83 -16.77 4.68 -0.35
N ARG A 84 -16.25 4.86 0.85
CA ARG A 84 -15.24 5.87 1.18
C ARG A 84 -14.14 5.26 2.05
N GLN A 85 -14.15 3.93 2.16
CA GLN A 85 -13.25 3.19 3.02
C GLN A 85 -12.92 1.83 2.40
N GLU A 86 -11.67 1.47 2.44
CA GLU A 86 -11.14 0.14 2.25
C GLU A 86 -10.78 -0.45 3.60
N LEU A 87 -11.14 -1.71 3.81
CA LEU A 87 -10.77 -2.51 4.96
C LEU A 87 -10.06 -3.77 4.45
N GLU A 88 -8.89 -4.04 5.00
CA GLU A 88 -8.17 -5.27 4.73
C GLU A 88 -8.09 -6.10 6.01
N TYR A 89 -8.36 -7.39 5.90
CA TYR A 89 -8.13 -8.38 6.95
C TYR A 89 -7.14 -9.39 6.43
N TYR A 90 -6.05 -9.59 7.13
CA TYR A 90 -5.00 -10.46 6.66
C TYR A 90 -4.50 -11.40 7.75
N ALA A 91 -4.00 -12.56 7.32
CA ALA A 91 -3.30 -13.51 8.16
C ALA A 91 -2.20 -14.18 7.35
N GLY A 92 -1.11 -14.54 8.00
CA GLY A 92 0.01 -15.16 7.31
C GLY A 92 1.03 -15.78 8.25
N TRP A 93 2.11 -16.20 7.63
CA TRP A 93 3.27 -16.78 8.29
C TRP A 93 4.55 -16.24 7.67
N TYR A 94 5.30 -15.52 8.50
CA TYR A 94 6.62 -15.01 8.16
C TYR A 94 7.69 -15.96 8.70
N TRP A 95 8.57 -16.41 7.83
CA TRP A 95 9.70 -17.25 8.16
C TRP A 95 11.00 -16.61 7.74
N GLN A 96 11.91 -16.45 8.69
CA GLN A 96 13.26 -15.94 8.44
C GLN A 96 14.27 -17.07 8.56
N ALA A 97 14.82 -17.50 7.43
CA ALA A 97 15.82 -18.56 7.37
C ALA A 97 17.21 -18.05 7.77
N SER A 98 17.52 -16.79 7.49
CA SER A 98 18.76 -16.10 7.86
C SER A 98 18.55 -14.58 7.76
N ASP A 99 19.54 -13.79 8.12
CA ASP A 99 19.50 -12.32 7.96
C ASP A 99 19.30 -11.86 6.49
N ALA A 100 19.57 -12.75 5.53
CA ALA A 100 19.52 -12.46 4.10
C ALA A 100 18.37 -13.17 3.37
N ILE A 101 17.62 -14.04 4.04
CA ILE A 101 16.58 -14.87 3.39
C ILE A 101 15.34 -14.91 4.28
N SER A 102 14.22 -14.45 3.75
CA SER A 102 12.92 -14.59 4.39
C SER A 102 11.83 -14.95 3.39
N LEU A 103 10.76 -15.57 3.89
CA LEU A 103 9.57 -15.93 3.15
C LEU A 103 8.34 -15.48 3.95
N ASP A 104 7.43 -14.78 3.29
CA ASP A 104 6.13 -14.40 3.82
C ASP A 104 5.04 -15.02 2.95
N LEU A 105 4.15 -15.78 3.58
CA LEU A 105 2.99 -16.41 2.94
C LEU A 105 1.74 -15.93 3.66
N GLY A 106 0.74 -15.49 2.92
CA GLY A 106 -0.45 -15.01 3.56
C GLY A 106 -1.68 -14.93 2.66
N TYR A 107 -2.74 -14.48 3.30
CA TYR A 107 -4.05 -14.24 2.71
C TYR A 107 -4.54 -12.88 3.14
N ILE A 108 -5.13 -12.13 2.20
CA ILE A 108 -5.76 -10.82 2.44
C ILE A 108 -7.19 -10.89 1.92
N LYS A 109 -8.14 -10.35 2.70
CA LYS A 109 -9.50 -10.04 2.28
C LYS A 109 -9.68 -8.54 2.23
N TYR A 110 -9.96 -8.02 1.05
CA TYR A 110 -10.34 -6.63 0.82
C TYR A 110 -11.85 -6.48 0.93
N ALA A 111 -12.30 -5.50 1.68
CA ALA A 111 -13.71 -5.22 1.89
C ALA A 111 -14.00 -3.71 1.73
N TYR A 112 -14.99 -3.42 0.91
CA TYR A 112 -15.44 -2.06 0.61
C TYR A 112 -16.85 -1.84 1.16
N PRO A 113 -17.00 -1.24 2.36
CA PRO A 113 -18.30 -0.98 2.96
C PRO A 113 -19.22 -0.22 2.01
N LYS A 114 -20.48 -0.67 1.89
CA LYS A 114 -21.54 -0.15 1.01
C LYS A 114 -21.40 -0.51 -0.48
N GLU A 115 -20.27 -1.03 -0.93
CA GLU A 115 -20.00 -1.43 -2.31
C GLU A 115 -19.32 -2.81 -2.33
N GLY A 116 -19.99 -3.81 -1.71
CA GLY A 116 -19.46 -5.16 -1.56
C GLY A 116 -19.15 -5.88 -2.88
N GLN A 117 -19.62 -5.35 -4.01
CA GLN A 117 -19.25 -5.85 -5.34
C GLN A 117 -17.76 -5.61 -5.68
N PHE A 118 -17.05 -4.78 -4.93
CA PHE A 118 -15.59 -4.59 -5.08
C PHE A 118 -14.78 -5.47 -4.13
N ASN A 119 -15.43 -6.26 -3.27
CA ASN A 119 -14.70 -7.14 -2.36
C ASN A 119 -13.96 -8.20 -3.15
N LEU A 120 -12.74 -8.47 -2.75
CA LEU A 120 -11.92 -9.54 -3.30
C LEU A 120 -11.00 -10.13 -2.23
N SER A 121 -10.35 -11.23 -2.55
CA SER A 121 -9.34 -11.85 -1.69
C SER A 121 -8.12 -12.27 -2.48
N GLU A 122 -6.96 -12.26 -1.83
CA GLU A 122 -5.70 -12.66 -2.44
C GLU A 122 -4.95 -13.63 -1.53
N VAL A 123 -4.32 -14.63 -2.12
CA VAL A 123 -3.20 -15.35 -1.51
C VAL A 123 -1.90 -14.78 -2.03
N TYR A 124 -0.90 -14.69 -1.17
CA TYR A 124 0.38 -14.12 -1.58
C TYR A 124 1.59 -14.89 -1.06
N ALA A 125 2.69 -14.73 -1.79
CA ALA A 125 4.01 -15.15 -1.39
C ALA A 125 5.01 -14.03 -1.69
N ILE A 126 5.85 -13.69 -0.70
CA ILE A 126 6.96 -12.74 -0.83
C ILE A 126 8.23 -13.43 -0.38
N LEU A 127 9.21 -13.52 -1.25
CA LEU A 127 10.54 -14.06 -0.98
C LEU A 127 11.55 -12.92 -1.02
N ASP A 128 12.26 -12.70 0.08
CA ASP A 128 13.41 -11.81 0.11
C ASP A 128 14.70 -12.62 0.04
N LEU A 129 15.54 -12.30 -0.92
CA LEU A 129 16.85 -12.91 -1.14
C LEU A 129 17.91 -11.80 -1.24
N TYR A 130 18.67 -11.59 -0.17
CA TYR A 130 19.75 -10.59 -0.14
C TYR A 130 19.27 -9.16 -0.50
N GLY A 131 18.07 -8.79 -0.05
CA GLY A 131 17.43 -7.51 -0.32
C GLY A 131 16.67 -7.43 -1.65
N VAL A 132 16.73 -8.49 -2.49
CA VAL A 132 15.86 -8.62 -3.67
C VAL A 132 14.56 -9.28 -3.24
N LYS A 133 13.44 -8.55 -3.38
CA LYS A 133 12.10 -9.07 -3.13
C LYS A 133 11.47 -9.60 -4.42
N LEU A 134 10.94 -10.81 -4.36
CA LEU A 134 10.11 -11.41 -5.39
C LEU A 134 8.75 -11.68 -4.79
N ALA A 135 7.69 -11.11 -5.37
CA ALA A 135 6.35 -11.25 -4.84
C ALA A 135 5.35 -11.69 -5.91
N ALA A 136 4.35 -12.45 -5.46
CA ALA A 136 3.19 -12.84 -6.25
C ALA A 136 1.94 -12.77 -5.38
N TYR A 137 0.87 -12.17 -5.91
CA TYR A 137 -0.46 -12.09 -5.34
C TYR A 137 -1.46 -12.62 -6.35
N TYR A 138 -2.26 -13.58 -5.94
CA TYR A 138 -3.25 -14.22 -6.80
C TYR A 138 -4.65 -14.10 -6.18
N SER A 139 -5.61 -13.72 -7.00
CA SER A 139 -7.04 -13.70 -6.69
C SER A 139 -7.80 -14.50 -7.76
N ASP A 140 -8.85 -15.19 -7.34
CA ASP A 140 -9.83 -15.85 -8.23
C ASP A 140 -11.24 -15.20 -8.11
N ASP A 141 -11.35 -14.15 -7.28
CA ASP A 141 -12.59 -13.42 -7.01
C ASP A 141 -12.48 -11.92 -7.27
N THR A 142 -11.57 -11.48 -8.16
CA THR A 142 -11.47 -10.06 -8.53
C THR A 142 -12.64 -9.69 -9.43
N PRO A 143 -13.48 -8.69 -9.03
CA PRO A 143 -14.63 -8.32 -9.86
C PRO A 143 -14.18 -7.59 -11.13
N ASN A 144 -14.76 -7.95 -12.26
CA ASN A 144 -14.60 -7.24 -13.53
C ASN A 144 -15.69 -6.15 -13.72
N VAL A 145 -15.58 -5.37 -14.79
CA VAL A 145 -16.55 -4.29 -15.09
C VAL A 145 -17.97 -4.79 -15.37
N PHE A 146 -18.16 -6.09 -15.60
CA PHE A 146 -19.46 -6.74 -15.82
C PHE A 146 -20.06 -7.32 -14.54
N GLY A 147 -19.32 -7.25 -13.41
CA GLY A 147 -19.73 -7.80 -12.11
C GLY A 147 -19.53 -9.31 -12.00
N GLU A 148 -18.70 -9.89 -12.85
CA GLU A 148 -18.27 -11.29 -12.80
C GLU A 148 -16.89 -11.37 -12.15
N ASP A 149 -16.60 -12.48 -11.48
CA ASP A 149 -15.30 -12.75 -10.90
C ASP A 149 -14.30 -13.17 -11.99
N GLN A 150 -13.07 -12.70 -11.88
CA GLN A 150 -11.96 -13.06 -12.76
C GLN A 150 -10.69 -13.35 -12.00
N ASP A 151 -9.82 -14.16 -12.57
CA ASP A 151 -8.49 -14.40 -12.06
C ASP A 151 -7.61 -13.17 -12.25
N THR A 152 -6.84 -12.83 -11.22
CA THR A 152 -5.79 -11.82 -11.33
C THR A 152 -4.47 -12.31 -10.73
N LEU A 153 -3.38 -11.88 -11.30
CA LEU A 153 -2.03 -12.16 -10.80
C LEU A 153 -1.19 -10.90 -10.83
N TYR A 154 -0.86 -10.38 -9.65
CA TYR A 154 0.13 -9.33 -9.52
C TYR A 154 1.46 -9.92 -9.10
N THR A 155 2.54 -9.58 -9.82
CA THR A 155 3.90 -9.96 -9.48
C THR A 155 4.81 -8.76 -9.49
N TYR A 156 5.79 -8.70 -8.58
CA TYR A 156 6.81 -7.66 -8.65
C TYR A 156 8.19 -8.17 -8.24
N VAL A 157 9.20 -7.46 -8.72
CA VAL A 157 10.56 -7.50 -8.20
C VAL A 157 10.85 -6.16 -7.51
N GLY A 158 11.41 -6.21 -6.32
CA GLY A 158 11.83 -5.04 -5.55
C GLY A 158 13.29 -5.16 -5.10
N TYR A 159 13.92 -4.03 -4.80
CA TYR A 159 15.24 -3.99 -4.20
C TYR A 159 15.38 -2.82 -3.24
N ASN A 160 15.88 -3.10 -2.04
CA ASN A 160 16.09 -2.10 -0.99
C ASN A 160 17.56 -1.72 -0.91
N ILE A 161 17.85 -0.43 -0.93
CA ILE A 161 19.18 0.16 -0.90
C ILE A 161 19.28 1.10 0.29
N ALA A 162 20.26 0.86 1.17
CA ALA A 162 20.60 1.83 2.21
C ALA A 162 21.56 2.88 1.64
N LEU A 163 21.14 4.14 1.65
CA LEU A 163 21.93 5.26 1.18
C LEU A 163 22.57 6.01 2.39
N PRO A 164 23.63 6.82 2.18
CA PRO A 164 24.20 7.65 3.23
C PRO A 164 23.16 8.60 3.85
N GLY A 165 23.29 8.91 5.14
CA GLY A 165 22.41 9.84 5.86
C GLY A 165 21.08 9.21 6.30
N GLU A 166 21.08 7.90 6.53
CA GLU A 166 19.91 7.15 7.01
C GLU A 166 18.72 7.22 6.03
N VAL A 167 19.02 7.31 4.74
CA VAL A 167 18.02 7.32 3.68
C VAL A 167 17.88 5.90 3.12
N GLY A 168 16.66 5.37 3.12
CA GLY A 168 16.30 4.17 2.38
C GLY A 168 15.88 4.53 0.95
N LEU A 169 16.24 3.69 -0.02
CA LEU A 169 15.70 3.71 -1.37
C LEU A 169 15.14 2.33 -1.68
N GLU A 170 13.87 2.27 -1.98
CA GLU A 170 13.20 1.09 -2.52
C GLU A 170 12.91 1.32 -4.01
N LEU A 171 13.32 0.36 -4.84
CA LEU A 171 12.97 0.29 -6.25
C LEU A 171 12.05 -0.91 -6.44
N ARG A 172 10.95 -0.73 -7.16
CA ARG A 172 10.01 -1.80 -7.49
C ARG A 172 9.59 -1.70 -8.94
N ALA A 173 9.41 -2.86 -9.58
CA ALA A 173 8.77 -2.99 -10.87
C ALA A 173 7.82 -4.19 -10.83
N GLY A 174 6.56 -3.98 -11.18
CA GLY A 174 5.50 -4.97 -11.10
C GLY A 174 4.75 -5.14 -12.41
N ARG A 175 4.05 -6.28 -12.52
CA ARG A 175 3.10 -6.59 -13.58
C ARG A 175 1.79 -7.02 -12.96
N ASN A 176 0.72 -6.32 -13.30
CA ASN A 176 -0.64 -6.71 -12.96
C ASN A 176 -1.30 -7.35 -14.19
N ASP A 177 -1.73 -8.60 -14.05
CA ASP A 177 -2.36 -9.40 -15.09
C ASP A 177 -3.77 -9.76 -14.64
N VAL A 178 -4.77 -9.19 -15.29
CA VAL A 178 -6.19 -9.46 -15.01
C VAL A 178 -6.78 -10.56 -15.92
N LYS A 179 -5.92 -11.25 -16.68
CA LYS A 179 -6.21 -12.38 -17.58
C LYS A 179 -7.08 -12.00 -18.76
N ASP A 180 -8.24 -11.41 -18.52
CA ASP A 180 -9.15 -10.99 -19.58
C ASP A 180 -8.78 -9.61 -20.12
N PRO A 181 -9.08 -9.28 -21.38
CA PRO A 181 -8.90 -7.95 -21.91
C PRO A 181 -9.67 -6.90 -21.09
N ALA A 182 -8.94 -5.94 -20.54
CA ALA A 182 -9.49 -4.94 -19.63
C ALA A 182 -9.12 -3.50 -20.04
N PHE A 183 -7.96 -3.33 -20.66
CA PHE A 183 -7.38 -2.02 -20.96
C PHE A 183 -7.45 -1.76 -22.48
N TRP A 184 -8.34 -0.84 -22.89
CA TRP A 184 -8.60 -0.52 -24.29
C TRP A 184 -7.87 0.77 -24.70
N SER A 185 -7.03 0.66 -25.71
CA SER A 185 -6.33 1.80 -26.29
C SER A 185 -7.24 2.67 -27.18
N ALA A 186 -6.79 3.87 -27.53
CA ALA A 186 -7.51 4.75 -28.45
C ALA A 186 -7.61 4.18 -29.88
N SER A 187 -6.73 3.23 -30.27
CA SER A 187 -6.78 2.52 -31.55
C SER A 187 -7.79 1.36 -31.56
N GLY A 188 -8.33 1.00 -30.40
CA GLY A 188 -9.24 -0.12 -30.24
C GLY A 188 -8.54 -1.44 -29.94
N ASP A 189 -7.22 -1.44 -29.77
CA ASP A 189 -6.49 -2.60 -29.28
C ASP A 189 -6.72 -2.78 -27.78
N ASP A 190 -6.71 -4.00 -27.29
CA ASP A 190 -6.94 -4.34 -25.88
C ASP A 190 -5.82 -5.20 -25.31
N ARG A 191 -5.64 -5.12 -24.00
CA ARG A 191 -4.72 -6.00 -23.24
C ARG A 191 -5.27 -6.32 -21.86
N GLY A 192 -4.86 -7.48 -21.30
CA GLY A 192 -5.23 -7.93 -19.95
C GLY A 192 -4.17 -7.64 -18.90
N ALA A 193 -3.10 -6.92 -19.22
CA ALA A 193 -2.02 -6.67 -18.26
C ALA A 193 -1.34 -5.32 -18.47
N TYR A 194 -0.78 -4.77 -17.37
CA TYR A 194 0.07 -3.58 -17.42
C TYR A 194 1.28 -3.74 -16.48
N TYR A 195 2.27 -2.87 -16.68
CA TYR A 195 3.43 -2.75 -15.81
C TYR A 195 3.35 -1.47 -14.97
N GLU A 196 3.89 -1.56 -13.76
CA GLU A 196 4.07 -0.40 -12.87
C GLU A 196 5.50 -0.38 -12.33
N TRP A 197 5.96 0.81 -11.92
CA TRP A 197 7.23 0.96 -11.21
C TRP A 197 7.16 2.07 -10.17
N GLU A 198 7.95 1.89 -9.12
CA GLU A 198 8.09 2.85 -8.04
C GLU A 198 9.56 3.01 -7.65
N ALA A 199 9.94 4.26 -7.38
CA ALA A 199 11.17 4.60 -6.67
C ALA A 199 10.78 5.39 -5.42
N LYS A 200 10.97 4.79 -4.23
CA LYS A 200 10.58 5.37 -2.94
C LYS A 200 11.80 5.66 -2.10
N PHE A 201 11.98 6.92 -1.76
CA PHE A 201 12.93 7.36 -0.74
C PHE A 201 12.24 7.44 0.61
N THR A 202 12.92 6.97 1.66
CA THR A 202 12.43 7.04 3.03
C THR A 202 13.50 7.57 3.95
N ARG A 203 13.11 8.32 4.97
CA ARG A 203 13.99 8.73 6.06
C ARG A 203 13.19 8.88 7.35
N GLU A 204 13.74 8.34 8.43
CA GLU A 204 13.18 8.60 9.76
C GLU A 204 13.69 9.95 10.27
N PHE A 205 12.76 10.78 10.76
CA PHE A 205 13.05 12.02 11.43
C PHE A 205 12.02 12.28 12.53
N VAL A 206 12.50 12.47 13.77
CA VAL A 206 11.66 12.70 14.97
C VAL A 206 10.61 11.59 15.19
N GLY A 207 11.00 10.31 14.98
CA GLY A 207 10.15 9.15 15.18
C GLY A 207 8.98 9.06 14.18
N VAL A 208 9.11 9.72 13.03
CA VAL A 208 8.20 9.64 11.88
C VAL A 208 9.03 9.26 10.66
N THR A 209 8.59 8.27 9.92
CA THR A 209 9.16 7.89 8.63
C THR A 209 8.53 8.74 7.54
N TRP A 210 9.32 9.60 6.94
CA TRP A 210 8.95 10.42 5.79
C TRP A 210 9.26 9.67 4.52
N GLY A 211 8.33 9.67 3.57
CA GLY A 211 8.44 9.02 2.28
C GLY A 211 8.25 9.98 1.12
N LEU A 212 9.01 9.76 0.05
CA LEU A 212 8.85 10.41 -1.25
C LEU A 212 8.92 9.33 -2.33
N SER A 213 7.82 9.06 -2.99
CA SER A 213 7.70 8.06 -4.06
C SER A 213 7.48 8.72 -5.41
N TYR A 214 8.19 8.28 -6.42
CA TYR A 214 7.81 8.43 -7.83
C TYR A 214 7.17 7.13 -8.29
N ILE A 215 5.95 7.21 -8.80
CA ILE A 215 5.15 6.04 -9.20
C ILE A 215 4.62 6.29 -10.60
N ASP A 216 4.64 5.26 -11.46
CA ASP A 216 4.14 5.34 -12.81
C ASP A 216 3.67 3.97 -13.32
N THR A 217 2.92 3.96 -14.42
CA THR A 217 2.49 2.76 -15.13
C THR A 217 2.72 2.92 -16.63
N ASP A 218 2.67 1.82 -17.38
CA ASP A 218 2.71 1.84 -18.84
C ASP A 218 1.32 1.98 -19.47
N LEU A 219 0.27 2.26 -18.68
CA LEU A 219 -1.07 2.50 -19.19
C LEU A 219 -1.14 3.87 -19.88
N SER A 220 -1.63 3.87 -21.11
CA SER A 220 -2.03 5.12 -21.77
C SER A 220 -3.27 5.72 -21.10
N LYS A 221 -3.52 7.01 -21.32
CA LYS A 221 -4.72 7.68 -20.80
C LYS A 221 -6.02 7.01 -21.21
N SER A 222 -6.11 6.52 -22.45
CA SER A 222 -7.31 5.82 -22.93
C SER A 222 -7.51 4.47 -22.26
N GLU A 223 -6.44 3.72 -22.03
CA GLU A 223 -6.49 2.47 -21.28
C GLU A 223 -6.89 2.71 -19.80
N CYS A 224 -6.37 3.77 -19.19
CA CYS A 224 -6.76 4.17 -17.85
C CYS A 224 -8.26 4.52 -17.76
N VAL A 225 -8.76 5.35 -18.70
CA VAL A 225 -10.19 5.69 -18.79
C VAL A 225 -11.05 4.45 -18.99
N SER A 226 -10.62 3.51 -19.82
CA SER A 226 -11.43 2.33 -20.16
C SER A 226 -11.73 1.45 -18.95
N TRP A 227 -10.84 1.40 -17.96
CA TRP A 227 -10.98 0.55 -16.79
C TRP A 227 -11.35 1.33 -15.51
N TYR A 228 -10.69 2.48 -15.28
CA TYR A 228 -10.86 3.27 -14.06
C TYR A 228 -11.77 4.50 -14.25
N GLY A 229 -12.13 4.82 -15.49
CA GLY A 229 -13.02 5.93 -15.83
C GLY A 229 -12.37 7.33 -15.84
N TYR A 230 -11.11 7.45 -15.45
CA TYR A 230 -10.35 8.68 -15.37
C TYR A 230 -9.02 8.53 -16.11
N ASP A 231 -8.48 9.60 -16.70
CA ASP A 231 -7.29 9.55 -17.55
C ASP A 231 -5.98 9.81 -16.82
N ASP A 232 -6.04 10.22 -15.56
CA ASP A 232 -4.89 10.65 -14.74
C ASP A 232 -4.55 9.70 -13.57
N LEU A 233 -5.43 8.77 -13.22
CA LEU A 233 -5.23 7.86 -12.07
C LEU A 233 -4.04 6.89 -12.25
N CYS A 234 -3.66 6.61 -13.50
CA CYS A 234 -2.60 5.67 -13.87
C CYS A 234 -1.29 6.36 -14.29
N THR A 235 -1.28 7.69 -14.32
CA THR A 235 -0.14 8.46 -14.84
C THR A 235 0.94 8.66 -13.78
N ALA A 236 2.15 8.99 -14.26
CA ALA A 236 3.27 9.33 -13.41
C ALA A 236 2.92 10.37 -12.35
N THR A 237 3.27 10.08 -11.11
CA THR A 237 2.99 10.98 -9.98
C THR A 237 4.08 10.93 -8.92
N VAL A 238 4.10 11.95 -8.07
CA VAL A 238 4.92 11.99 -6.87
C VAL A 238 4.00 11.95 -5.65
N VAL A 239 4.23 10.97 -4.78
CA VAL A 239 3.50 10.82 -3.52
C VAL A 239 4.42 11.14 -2.36
N VAL A 240 3.97 12.01 -1.45
CA VAL A 240 4.62 12.29 -0.17
C VAL A 240 3.85 11.57 0.93
N SER A 241 4.56 10.94 1.86
CA SER A 241 3.94 10.25 3.00
C SER A 241 4.67 10.55 4.31
N ALA A 242 3.93 10.39 5.40
CA ALA A 242 4.46 10.40 6.75
C ALA A 242 3.80 9.26 7.53
N SER A 243 4.59 8.30 8.03
CA SER A 243 4.10 7.16 8.77
C SER A 243 4.75 7.05 10.14
N LYS A 244 4.02 6.47 11.08
CA LYS A 244 4.50 6.17 12.42
C LYS A 244 4.01 4.80 12.86
N THR A 245 4.96 3.96 13.24
CA THR A 245 4.73 2.66 13.86
C THR A 245 4.86 2.77 15.39
N PHE A 246 4.03 2.02 16.10
CA PHE A 246 3.95 1.99 17.58
C PHE A 246 4.14 0.60 18.10
#